data_da005ef4964707e7b00e4b36bafe2623
#
_entry.id   da005ef4964707e7b00e4b36bafe2623
#
_cell.length_a   1.000
_cell.length_b   1.000
_cell.length_c   1.000
_cell.angle_alpha   90.00
_cell.angle_beta   90.00
_cell.angle_gamma   90.00
#
_symmetry.space_group_name_H-M   'P 1'
#
loop_
_entity.id
_entity.type
_entity.pdbx_description
1 polymer ?
#
loop_
_entity_poly.entity_id
_entity_poly.type
_entity_poly.pdbx_seq_one_letter_code
_entity_poly.pdbx_strand_id
1 'polypeptide(L)'
;MQVDDVQRLRWPRVALAILLLCTAALYLWNLSDGGYGYTLYAAAAQAGARSWSAWFFGALDARGFITVDKPPAALWITGLSVRLFGLNSLSVLAPQAVMGVATVGVLFAAVRRAVPDPTQGAVAGLIAGGILACTPAAALMFRFNNPDALLVLLLTVSAYCATRAVKAASWRWLVLVGTVVGAAFLTKMLQAFLVLPGIAAAYVSLAQTSWRARLLHVAAGTAALLASAGWWILIVQLIPARSRPYIGGSADNTVLELALGYNGLDRILGHDAGSGFSSTVGESTGVSRLFTSEMGISISWLLPVALFATGFGAYTWARGRLDTGERAAVVLWGGWLLFTGAVFSFMRGLLHAYYTVALAPAVGALVGLGSVWAWRGRRAIDGRIGLACMLLLAGAWPAILLHDNHFGPPWLPTT
;
A
#
# COMPACT_ATOMS: atom_id res chain seq x y z
N MET A 1 -24.76 30.52 -14.52
CA MET A 1 -23.88 29.72 -13.64
C MET A 1 -23.55 30.62 -12.46
N GLN A 2 -24.20 30.38 -11.31
CA GLN A 2 -24.11 31.26 -10.15
C GLN A 2 -22.70 31.13 -9.51
N VAL A 3 -22.25 32.22 -8.87
CA VAL A 3 -20.92 32.29 -8.18
C VAL A 3 -20.74 31.13 -7.19
N ASP A 4 -21.82 30.68 -6.55
CA ASP A 4 -21.83 29.53 -5.62
C ASP A 4 -21.49 28.20 -6.27
N ASP A 5 -21.87 27.97 -7.54
CA ASP A 5 -21.53 26.72 -8.24
C ASP A 5 -20.04 26.66 -8.61
N VAL A 6 -19.45 27.80 -8.94
CA VAL A 6 -18.01 27.89 -9.24
C VAL A 6 -17.17 27.71 -7.97
N GLN A 7 -17.64 28.22 -6.84
CA GLN A 7 -16.95 28.03 -5.55
C GLN A 7 -17.07 26.60 -5.05
N ARG A 8 -18.24 25.95 -5.20
CA ARG A 8 -18.47 24.55 -4.85
C ARG A 8 -17.60 23.57 -5.63
N LEU A 9 -17.16 23.93 -6.84
CA LEU A 9 -16.27 23.12 -7.68
C LEU A 9 -14.78 23.35 -7.42
N ARG A 10 -14.38 24.46 -6.77
CA ARG A 10 -12.97 24.84 -6.58
C ARG A 10 -12.36 24.34 -5.27
N TRP A 11 -13.12 24.37 -4.16
CA TRP A 11 -12.57 24.04 -2.85
C TRP A 11 -11.95 22.64 -2.74
N PRO A 12 -12.52 21.55 -3.34
CA PRO A 12 -11.90 20.25 -3.22
C PRO A 12 -10.54 20.16 -3.93
N ARG A 13 -10.36 20.93 -5.00
CA ARG A 13 -9.07 20.99 -5.72
C ARG A 13 -8.03 21.75 -4.90
N VAL A 14 -8.43 22.87 -4.29
CA VAL A 14 -7.55 23.66 -3.43
C VAL A 14 -7.16 22.84 -2.19
N ALA A 15 -8.12 22.21 -1.51
CA ALA A 15 -7.85 21.36 -0.35
C ALA A 15 -6.93 20.18 -0.70
N LEU A 16 -7.14 19.54 -1.85
CA LEU A 16 -6.24 18.49 -2.32
C LEU A 16 -4.82 19.05 -2.59
N ALA A 17 -4.72 20.20 -3.26
CA ALA A 17 -3.41 20.81 -3.51
C ALA A 17 -2.67 21.12 -2.20
N ILE A 18 -3.37 21.66 -1.21
CA ILE A 18 -2.81 21.91 0.13
C ILE A 18 -2.36 20.59 0.78
N LEU A 19 -3.20 19.55 0.75
CA LEU A 19 -2.84 18.24 1.29
C LEU A 19 -1.57 17.69 0.62
N LEU A 20 -1.49 17.75 -0.71
CA LEU A 20 -0.32 17.24 -1.44
C LEU A 20 0.93 18.07 -1.15
N LEU A 21 0.83 19.40 -1.05
CA LEU A 21 1.93 20.27 -0.67
C LEU A 21 2.42 20.01 0.75
N CYS A 22 1.49 19.87 1.71
CA CYS A 22 1.83 19.50 3.09
C CYS A 22 2.50 18.12 3.15
N THR A 23 1.99 17.14 2.37
CA THR A 23 2.61 15.80 2.28
C THR A 23 4.00 15.88 1.66
N ALA A 24 4.17 16.66 0.59
CA ALA A 24 5.47 16.87 -0.04
C ALA A 24 6.46 17.53 0.94
N ALA A 25 6.02 18.55 1.68
CA ALA A 25 6.82 19.17 2.72
C ALA A 25 7.22 18.16 3.80
N LEU A 26 6.27 17.35 4.30
CA LEU A 26 6.53 16.32 5.31
C LEU A 26 7.55 15.28 4.83
N TYR A 27 7.45 14.84 3.58
CA TYR A 27 8.29 13.74 3.08
C TYR A 27 9.63 14.20 2.52
N LEU A 28 9.72 15.45 2.03
CA LEU A 28 10.98 16.00 1.47
C LEU A 28 11.79 16.81 2.49
N TRP A 29 11.17 17.22 3.61
CA TRP A 29 11.87 18.01 4.63
C TRP A 29 13.04 17.23 5.20
N ASN A 30 14.23 17.82 5.18
CA ASN A 30 15.46 17.22 5.71
C ASN A 30 15.74 15.79 5.21
N LEU A 31 15.35 15.48 3.96
CA LEU A 31 15.45 14.13 3.42
C LEU A 31 16.90 13.66 3.28
N SER A 32 17.82 14.59 3.04
CA SER A 32 19.26 14.33 2.90
C SER A 32 19.93 13.87 4.20
N ASP A 33 19.37 14.20 5.37
CA ASP A 33 19.93 13.81 6.66
C ASP A 33 19.86 12.30 6.91
N GLY A 34 18.95 11.59 6.21
CA GLY A 34 18.85 10.14 6.21
C GLY A 34 19.98 9.42 5.46
N GLY A 35 20.98 10.15 4.94
CA GLY A 35 22.07 9.61 4.14
C GLY A 35 21.53 8.92 2.89
N TYR A 36 21.93 7.68 2.63
CA TYR A 36 21.44 6.87 1.51
C TYR A 36 20.26 5.95 1.89
N GLY A 37 19.72 6.06 3.10
CA GLY A 37 18.70 5.14 3.60
C GLY A 37 19.26 3.71 3.71
N TYR A 38 18.68 2.74 2.99
CA TYR A 38 19.20 1.38 2.96
C TYR A 38 20.35 1.27 1.94
N THR A 39 21.57 1.12 2.46
CA THR A 39 22.81 1.15 1.66
C THR A 39 22.86 0.07 0.58
N LEU A 40 22.27 -1.10 0.83
CA LEU A 40 22.20 -2.20 -0.14
C LEU A 40 21.46 -1.75 -1.43
N TYR A 41 20.29 -1.12 -1.29
CA TYR A 41 19.53 -0.63 -2.45
C TYR A 41 20.17 0.62 -3.07
N ALA A 42 20.90 1.43 -2.29
CA ALA A 42 21.67 2.54 -2.83
C ALA A 42 22.84 2.03 -3.69
N ALA A 43 23.53 0.98 -3.26
CA ALA A 43 24.58 0.34 -4.05
C ALA A 43 24.04 -0.24 -5.36
N ALA A 44 22.88 -0.93 -5.31
CA ALA A 44 22.23 -1.44 -6.51
C ALA A 44 21.76 -0.31 -7.45
N ALA A 45 21.26 0.80 -6.93
CA ALA A 45 20.93 1.97 -7.73
C ALA A 45 22.17 2.59 -8.40
N GLN A 46 23.30 2.67 -7.69
CA GLN A 46 24.59 3.11 -8.24
C GLN A 46 25.09 2.16 -9.34
N ALA A 47 25.01 0.85 -9.11
CA ALA A 47 25.37 -0.15 -10.10
C ALA A 47 24.52 -0.02 -11.36
N GLY A 48 23.20 0.11 -11.20
CA GLY A 48 22.26 0.37 -12.29
C GLY A 48 22.48 1.68 -13.03
N ALA A 49 22.95 2.72 -12.33
CA ALA A 49 23.33 3.97 -12.98
C ALA A 49 24.56 3.83 -13.90
N ARG A 50 25.47 2.89 -13.61
CA ARG A 50 26.71 2.65 -14.37
C ARG A 50 26.55 1.61 -15.47
N SER A 51 25.64 0.63 -15.32
CA SER A 51 25.45 -0.50 -16.23
C SER A 51 23.97 -0.78 -16.48
N TRP A 52 23.55 -0.82 -17.76
CA TRP A 52 22.18 -1.18 -18.13
C TRP A 52 21.83 -2.64 -17.79
N SER A 53 22.82 -3.53 -17.84
CA SER A 53 22.65 -4.91 -17.39
C SER A 53 22.38 -4.96 -15.88
N ALA A 54 23.21 -4.25 -15.07
CA ALA A 54 22.99 -4.16 -13.63
C ALA A 54 21.63 -3.53 -13.29
N TRP A 55 21.21 -2.52 -14.06
CA TRP A 55 19.91 -1.89 -13.91
C TRP A 55 18.76 -2.86 -14.20
N PHE A 56 18.84 -3.62 -15.31
CA PHE A 56 17.81 -4.58 -15.71
C PHE A 56 17.63 -5.71 -14.68
N PHE A 57 18.74 -6.26 -14.18
CA PHE A 57 18.71 -7.35 -13.21
C PHE A 57 18.54 -6.88 -11.75
N GLY A 58 18.79 -5.61 -11.44
CA GLY A 58 18.87 -5.14 -10.05
C GLY A 58 20.11 -5.65 -9.33
N ALA A 59 21.26 -5.66 -10.03
CA ALA A 59 22.51 -6.15 -9.46
C ALA A 59 23.14 -5.16 -8.47
N LEU A 60 23.85 -5.68 -7.46
CA LEU A 60 24.54 -4.89 -6.44
C LEU A 60 25.80 -4.20 -6.94
N ASP A 61 26.38 -4.72 -8.01
CA ASP A 61 27.60 -4.19 -8.62
C ASP A 61 27.47 -4.06 -10.15
N ALA A 62 28.25 -3.17 -10.74
CA ALA A 62 28.16 -2.87 -12.18
C ALA A 62 28.65 -4.02 -13.08
N ARG A 63 29.38 -5.01 -12.55
CA ARG A 63 29.81 -6.20 -13.29
C ARG A 63 28.80 -7.31 -13.26
N GLY A 64 27.78 -7.20 -12.36
CA GLY A 64 26.66 -8.15 -12.28
C GLY A 64 27.02 -9.46 -11.60
N PHE A 65 27.67 -9.41 -10.45
CA PHE A 65 27.97 -10.62 -9.67
C PHE A 65 26.70 -11.22 -9.03
N ILE A 66 25.93 -10.39 -8.32
CA ILE A 66 24.72 -10.82 -7.60
C ILE A 66 23.64 -9.74 -7.63
N THR A 67 22.37 -10.14 -7.69
CA THR A 67 21.24 -9.21 -7.55
C THR A 67 20.90 -8.95 -6.07
N VAL A 68 20.07 -7.93 -5.82
CA VAL A 68 19.36 -7.84 -4.53
C VAL A 68 18.37 -9.02 -4.37
N ASP A 69 17.87 -9.21 -3.15
CA ASP A 69 16.89 -10.24 -2.80
C ASP A 69 15.43 -9.89 -3.18
N LYS A 70 15.23 -8.90 -4.04
CA LYS A 70 13.93 -8.42 -4.52
C LYS A 70 13.97 -8.23 -6.03
N PRO A 71 12.82 -8.29 -6.71
CA PRO A 71 12.74 -7.96 -8.13
C PRO A 71 13.04 -6.47 -8.36
N PRO A 72 13.46 -6.08 -9.59
CA PRO A 72 14.17 -4.81 -9.79
C PRO A 72 13.29 -3.58 -10.01
N ALA A 73 11.94 -3.66 -10.05
CA ALA A 73 11.12 -2.54 -10.50
C ALA A 73 11.33 -1.25 -9.69
N ALA A 74 11.51 -1.35 -8.36
CA ALA A 74 11.83 -0.19 -7.53
C ALA A 74 13.22 0.38 -7.87
N LEU A 75 14.19 -0.48 -8.14
CA LEU A 75 15.55 -0.10 -8.51
C LEU A 75 15.64 0.51 -9.91
N TRP A 76 14.73 0.15 -10.83
CA TRP A 76 14.66 0.84 -12.12
C TRP A 76 14.42 2.33 -11.96
N ILE A 77 13.51 2.72 -11.06
CA ILE A 77 13.19 4.13 -10.80
C ILE A 77 14.37 4.82 -10.10
N THR A 78 14.87 4.23 -9.02
CA THR A 78 15.97 4.82 -8.23
C THR A 78 17.27 4.85 -9.04
N GLY A 79 17.58 3.78 -9.79
CA GLY A 79 18.76 3.71 -10.65
C GLY A 79 18.74 4.75 -11.79
N LEU A 80 17.57 5.01 -12.39
CA LEU A 80 17.42 6.10 -13.37
C LEU A 80 17.61 7.47 -12.72
N SER A 81 17.07 7.69 -11.51
CA SER A 81 17.29 8.93 -10.77
C SER A 81 18.77 9.16 -10.49
N VAL A 82 19.48 8.13 -10.01
CA VAL A 82 20.94 8.21 -9.76
C VAL A 82 21.72 8.41 -11.07
N ARG A 83 21.29 7.83 -12.18
CA ARG A 83 21.91 8.04 -13.49
C ARG A 83 21.78 9.48 -13.97
N LEU A 84 20.64 10.12 -13.73
CA LEU A 84 20.36 11.49 -14.15
C LEU A 84 21.00 12.55 -13.26
N PHE A 85 20.99 12.33 -11.96
CA PHE A 85 21.37 13.34 -10.95
C PHE A 85 22.65 13.00 -10.17
N GLY A 86 23.33 11.92 -10.53
CA GLY A 86 24.48 11.40 -9.75
C GLY A 86 24.05 10.72 -8.46
N LEU A 87 25.00 10.02 -7.81
CA LEU A 87 24.75 9.38 -6.52
C LEU A 87 24.82 10.40 -5.40
N ASN A 88 23.70 10.72 -4.83
CA ASN A 88 23.56 11.53 -3.61
C ASN A 88 22.26 11.13 -2.88
N SER A 89 22.09 11.59 -1.64
CA SER A 89 20.92 11.26 -0.82
C SER A 89 19.59 11.60 -1.51
N LEU A 90 19.50 12.76 -2.15
CA LEU A 90 18.26 13.19 -2.79
C LEU A 90 17.94 12.34 -4.03
N SER A 91 18.91 12.00 -4.87
CA SER A 91 18.67 11.16 -6.05
C SER A 91 18.19 9.74 -5.66
N VAL A 92 18.56 9.26 -4.48
CA VAL A 92 18.14 7.96 -3.96
C VAL A 92 16.79 8.03 -3.25
N LEU A 93 16.54 9.08 -2.44
CA LEU A 93 15.38 9.15 -1.55
C LEU A 93 14.20 9.94 -2.12
N ALA A 94 14.42 10.98 -2.93
CA ALA A 94 13.33 11.80 -3.46
C ALA A 94 12.32 11.02 -4.32
N PRO A 95 12.70 10.02 -5.14
CA PRO A 95 11.72 9.19 -5.83
C PRO A 95 10.71 8.52 -4.90
N GLN A 96 11.14 8.09 -3.70
CA GLN A 96 10.27 7.48 -2.70
C GLN A 96 9.24 8.50 -2.17
N ALA A 97 9.70 9.72 -1.85
CA ALA A 97 8.84 10.81 -1.38
C ALA A 97 7.80 11.20 -2.45
N VAL A 98 8.21 11.31 -3.70
CA VAL A 98 7.31 11.60 -4.83
C VAL A 98 6.25 10.50 -4.98
N MET A 99 6.65 9.23 -4.88
CA MET A 99 5.69 8.11 -4.89
C MET A 99 4.73 8.17 -3.71
N GLY A 100 5.17 8.61 -2.53
CA GLY A 100 4.31 8.83 -1.36
C GLY A 100 3.26 9.91 -1.61
N VAL A 101 3.66 11.07 -2.13
CA VAL A 101 2.73 12.16 -2.49
C VAL A 101 1.73 11.70 -3.56
N ALA A 102 2.21 10.97 -4.57
CA ALA A 102 1.34 10.39 -5.60
C ALA A 102 0.33 9.39 -5.00
N THR A 103 0.77 8.57 -4.03
CA THR A 103 -0.11 7.61 -3.34
C THR A 103 -1.26 8.32 -2.62
N VAL A 104 -0.99 9.43 -1.92
CA VAL A 104 -2.01 10.26 -1.27
C VAL A 104 -3.02 10.79 -2.29
N GLY A 105 -2.54 11.31 -3.43
CA GLY A 105 -3.40 11.80 -4.51
C GLY A 105 -4.28 10.71 -5.14
N VAL A 106 -3.71 9.52 -5.37
CA VAL A 106 -4.46 8.37 -5.91
C VAL A 106 -5.48 7.84 -4.90
N LEU A 107 -5.11 7.76 -3.61
CA LEU A 107 -6.03 7.35 -2.56
C LEU A 107 -7.22 8.30 -2.45
N PHE A 108 -6.95 9.62 -2.41
CA PHE A 108 -8.02 10.64 -2.50
C PHE A 108 -8.95 10.38 -3.68
N ALA A 109 -8.39 10.15 -4.86
CA ALA A 109 -9.16 9.95 -6.08
C ALA A 109 -9.98 8.65 -6.05
N ALA A 110 -9.47 7.57 -5.46
CA ALA A 110 -10.16 6.29 -5.31
C ALA A 110 -11.36 6.43 -4.34
N VAL A 111 -11.10 6.97 -3.15
CA VAL A 111 -12.11 7.14 -2.10
C VAL A 111 -13.22 8.13 -2.53
N ARG A 112 -12.81 9.28 -3.08
CA ARG A 112 -13.76 10.27 -3.59
C ARG A 112 -14.75 9.67 -4.59
N ARG A 113 -14.27 8.79 -5.48
CA ARG A 113 -15.12 8.15 -6.50
C ARG A 113 -16.08 7.10 -5.96
N ALA A 114 -15.80 6.53 -4.80
CA ALA A 114 -16.68 5.55 -4.19
C ALA A 114 -18.00 6.16 -3.72
N VAL A 115 -17.98 7.44 -3.30
CA VAL A 115 -19.15 8.16 -2.74
C VAL A 115 -19.88 8.91 -3.85
N PRO A 116 -21.25 8.83 -3.93
CA PRO A 116 -22.03 9.51 -4.96
C PRO A 116 -21.99 11.04 -4.85
N ASP A 117 -22.15 11.56 -3.65
CA ASP A 117 -22.12 13.01 -3.39
C ASP A 117 -20.68 13.54 -3.54
N PRO A 118 -20.42 14.49 -4.47
CA PRO A 118 -19.07 14.97 -4.75
C PRO A 118 -18.38 15.65 -3.56
N THR A 119 -19.15 16.32 -2.70
CA THR A 119 -18.64 17.03 -1.51
C THR A 119 -18.25 16.03 -0.44
N GLN A 120 -19.14 15.10 -0.12
CA GLN A 120 -18.87 14.04 0.86
C GLN A 120 -17.72 13.14 0.38
N GLY A 121 -17.68 12.80 -0.91
CA GLY A 121 -16.58 12.06 -1.50
C GLY A 121 -15.26 12.79 -1.39
N ALA A 122 -15.25 14.11 -1.58
CA ALA A 122 -14.05 14.91 -1.41
C ALA A 122 -13.59 14.93 0.06
N VAL A 123 -14.50 15.09 1.01
CA VAL A 123 -14.20 15.02 2.46
C VAL A 123 -13.63 13.66 2.83
N ALA A 124 -14.30 12.57 2.43
CA ALA A 124 -13.80 11.21 2.68
C ALA A 124 -12.39 11.00 2.11
N GLY A 125 -12.16 11.48 0.88
CA GLY A 125 -10.86 11.36 0.23
C GLY A 125 -9.76 12.19 0.90
N LEU A 126 -10.06 13.40 1.37
CA LEU A 126 -9.11 14.25 2.11
C LEU A 126 -8.74 13.64 3.46
N ILE A 127 -9.72 13.11 4.20
CA ILE A 127 -9.47 12.39 5.45
C ILE A 127 -8.58 11.17 5.17
N ALA A 128 -8.92 10.37 4.15
CA ALA A 128 -8.14 9.18 3.78
C ALA A 128 -6.69 9.54 3.43
N GLY A 129 -6.50 10.55 2.60
CA GLY A 129 -5.16 11.02 2.20
C GLY A 129 -4.37 11.60 3.36
N GLY A 130 -4.98 12.38 4.26
CA GLY A 130 -4.34 12.93 5.45
C GLY A 130 -3.90 11.84 6.42
N ILE A 131 -4.75 10.82 6.64
CA ILE A 131 -4.41 9.66 7.48
C ILE A 131 -3.22 8.90 6.88
N LEU A 132 -3.25 8.61 5.57
CA LEU A 132 -2.13 7.95 4.91
C LEU A 132 -0.84 8.75 5.07
N ALA A 133 -0.89 10.07 4.83
CA ALA A 133 0.29 10.93 4.91
C ALA A 133 0.92 10.95 6.31
N CYS A 134 0.09 10.89 7.37
CA CYS A 134 0.53 10.94 8.76
C CYS A 134 0.74 9.57 9.41
N THR A 135 0.42 8.45 8.71
CA THR A 135 0.66 7.10 9.25
C THR A 135 2.16 6.87 9.42
N PRO A 136 2.68 6.50 10.61
CA PRO A 136 4.12 6.41 10.87
C PRO A 136 4.86 5.49 9.89
N ALA A 137 4.32 4.30 9.61
CA ALA A 137 4.90 3.39 8.62
C ALA A 137 5.00 4.04 7.22
N ALA A 138 4.01 4.85 6.82
CA ALA A 138 4.02 5.55 5.54
C ALA A 138 5.03 6.69 5.53
N ALA A 139 5.04 7.53 6.58
CA ALA A 139 6.00 8.62 6.70
C ALA A 139 7.45 8.11 6.70
N LEU A 140 7.71 6.95 7.31
CA LEU A 140 9.01 6.31 7.29
C LEU A 140 9.36 5.77 5.89
N MET A 141 8.48 4.96 5.28
CA MET A 141 8.79 4.25 4.04
C MET A 141 8.82 5.17 2.80
N PHE A 142 8.08 6.27 2.81
CA PHE A 142 8.18 7.26 1.74
C PHE A 142 9.37 8.22 1.89
N ARG A 143 10.18 8.07 2.92
CA ARG A 143 11.44 8.78 3.13
C ARG A 143 12.66 7.85 3.11
N PHE A 144 12.47 6.58 2.74
CA PHE A 144 13.49 5.54 2.79
C PHE A 144 13.52 4.75 1.49
N ASN A 145 14.71 4.45 0.93
CA ASN A 145 14.83 3.73 -0.33
C ASN A 145 14.58 2.23 -0.15
N ASN A 146 13.31 1.89 -0.15
CA ASN A 146 12.82 0.54 0.00
C ASN A 146 11.76 0.27 -1.10
N PRO A 147 11.62 -0.93 -1.62
CA PRO A 147 10.59 -1.27 -2.61
C PRO A 147 9.15 -0.93 -2.19
N ASP A 148 8.89 -0.77 -0.88
CA ASP A 148 7.55 -0.52 -0.35
C ASP A 148 6.90 0.76 -0.86
N ALA A 149 7.66 1.82 -1.15
CA ALA A 149 7.10 3.06 -1.67
C ALA A 149 6.41 2.85 -3.03
N LEU A 150 7.09 2.16 -3.96
CA LEU A 150 6.50 1.82 -5.26
C LEU A 150 5.38 0.80 -5.10
N LEU A 151 5.56 -0.22 -4.25
CA LEU A 151 4.53 -1.22 -3.99
C LEU A 151 3.22 -0.57 -3.56
N VAL A 152 3.23 0.28 -2.52
CA VAL A 152 2.03 0.90 -1.96
C VAL A 152 1.37 1.84 -2.97
N LEU A 153 2.15 2.56 -3.77
CA LEU A 153 1.63 3.36 -4.88
C LEU A 153 0.87 2.47 -5.88
N LEU A 154 1.50 1.40 -6.36
CA LEU A 154 0.88 0.50 -7.35
C LEU A 154 -0.36 -0.20 -6.79
N LEU A 155 -0.33 -0.66 -5.54
CA LEU A 155 -1.50 -1.24 -4.89
C LEU A 155 -2.65 -0.23 -4.79
N THR A 156 -2.36 1.03 -4.47
CA THR A 156 -3.37 2.09 -4.40
C THR A 156 -3.92 2.46 -5.79
N VAL A 157 -3.07 2.46 -6.82
CA VAL A 157 -3.50 2.62 -8.22
C VAL A 157 -4.40 1.45 -8.64
N SER A 158 -4.08 0.21 -8.24
CA SER A 158 -4.92 -0.95 -8.54
C SER A 158 -6.32 -0.84 -7.91
N ALA A 159 -6.41 -0.35 -6.66
CA ALA A 159 -7.67 -0.08 -5.99
C ALA A 159 -8.48 1.03 -6.68
N TYR A 160 -7.81 2.10 -7.15
CA TYR A 160 -8.46 3.11 -7.98
C TYR A 160 -9.03 2.52 -9.27
N CYS A 161 -8.24 1.71 -9.98
CA CYS A 161 -8.71 1.02 -11.20
C CYS A 161 -9.85 0.05 -10.90
N ALA A 162 -9.80 -0.68 -9.76
CA ALA A 162 -10.87 -1.57 -9.32
C ALA A 162 -12.18 -0.81 -9.03
N THR A 163 -12.10 0.34 -8.36
CA THR A 163 -13.27 1.22 -8.13
C THR A 163 -13.89 1.65 -9.47
N ARG A 164 -13.06 1.95 -10.48
CA ARG A 164 -13.52 2.28 -11.84
C ARG A 164 -14.11 1.07 -12.54
N ALA A 165 -13.49 -0.10 -12.39
CA ALA A 165 -13.96 -1.36 -12.97
C ALA A 165 -15.36 -1.71 -12.47
N VAL A 166 -15.61 -1.65 -11.16
CA VAL A 166 -16.94 -1.94 -10.57
C VAL A 166 -17.99 -0.98 -11.09
N LYS A 167 -17.72 0.34 -11.04
CA LYS A 167 -18.69 1.38 -11.48
C LYS A 167 -19.07 1.27 -12.95
N ALA A 168 -18.10 0.97 -13.82
CA ALA A 168 -18.31 0.93 -15.26
C ALA A 168 -18.59 -0.50 -15.78
N ALA A 169 -18.57 -1.52 -14.92
CA ALA A 169 -18.62 -2.94 -15.29
C ALA A 169 -17.66 -3.27 -16.45
N SER A 170 -16.43 -2.73 -16.40
CA SER A 170 -15.52 -2.66 -17.54
C SER A 170 -14.31 -3.59 -17.40
N TRP A 171 -14.15 -4.49 -18.38
CA TRP A 171 -12.98 -5.38 -18.49
C TRP A 171 -11.66 -4.61 -18.66
N ARG A 172 -11.68 -3.47 -19.36
CA ARG A 172 -10.48 -2.63 -19.58
C ARG A 172 -9.86 -2.15 -18.28
N TRP A 173 -10.70 -1.79 -17.31
CA TRP A 173 -10.21 -1.39 -15.99
C TRP A 173 -9.66 -2.59 -15.19
N LEU A 174 -10.21 -3.81 -15.38
CA LEU A 174 -9.63 -5.01 -14.76
C LEU A 174 -8.30 -5.43 -15.41
N VAL A 175 -8.15 -5.24 -16.72
CA VAL A 175 -6.86 -5.39 -17.39
C VAL A 175 -5.82 -4.44 -16.79
N LEU A 176 -6.19 -3.17 -16.56
CA LEU A 176 -5.31 -2.21 -15.86
C LEU A 176 -5.00 -2.65 -14.43
N VAL A 177 -5.98 -3.17 -13.68
CA VAL A 177 -5.73 -3.76 -12.34
C VAL A 177 -4.66 -4.86 -12.45
N GLY A 178 -4.84 -5.81 -13.36
CA GLY A 178 -3.89 -6.91 -13.56
C GLY A 178 -2.49 -6.41 -13.94
N THR A 179 -2.40 -5.48 -14.89
CA THR A 179 -1.12 -4.89 -15.31
C THR A 179 -0.40 -4.20 -14.14
N VAL A 180 -1.12 -3.41 -13.36
CA VAL A 180 -0.55 -2.66 -12.22
C VAL A 180 -0.14 -3.61 -11.08
N VAL A 181 -0.95 -4.63 -10.78
CA VAL A 181 -0.57 -5.65 -9.76
C VAL A 181 0.60 -6.50 -10.24
N GLY A 182 0.70 -6.80 -11.55
CA GLY A 182 1.88 -7.46 -12.13
C GLY A 182 3.14 -6.61 -12.00
N ALA A 183 3.05 -5.29 -12.21
CA ALA A 183 4.17 -4.38 -11.94
C ALA A 183 4.51 -4.31 -10.44
N ALA A 184 3.51 -4.36 -9.56
CA ALA A 184 3.71 -4.45 -8.11
C ALA A 184 4.39 -5.77 -7.71
N PHE A 185 4.08 -6.87 -8.41
CA PHE A 185 4.80 -8.14 -8.22
C PHE A 185 6.28 -7.99 -8.57
N LEU A 186 6.63 -7.31 -9.66
CA LEU A 186 8.02 -6.99 -10.00
C LEU A 186 8.69 -5.99 -9.02
N THR A 187 7.95 -5.52 -8.03
CA THR A 187 8.45 -4.66 -6.95
C THR A 187 8.73 -5.48 -5.68
N LYS A 188 7.79 -6.33 -5.27
CA LYS A 188 7.90 -7.09 -3.99
C LYS A 188 7.16 -8.44 -4.03
N MET A 189 7.11 -9.08 -5.18
CA MET A 189 6.59 -10.44 -5.40
C MET A 189 5.21 -10.71 -4.77
N LEU A 190 5.03 -11.81 -4.03
CA LEU A 190 3.71 -12.25 -3.56
C LEU A 190 3.01 -11.26 -2.63
N GLN A 191 3.74 -10.33 -1.99
CA GLN A 191 3.10 -9.28 -1.19
C GLN A 191 2.15 -8.41 -2.03
N ALA A 192 2.40 -8.27 -3.34
CA ALA A 192 1.51 -7.55 -4.25
C ALA A 192 0.12 -8.19 -4.37
N PHE A 193 -0.01 -9.48 -4.10
CA PHE A 193 -1.26 -10.22 -4.25
C PHE A 193 -2.20 -10.11 -3.06
N LEU A 194 -1.74 -9.53 -1.94
CA LEU A 194 -2.55 -9.42 -0.72
C LEU A 194 -3.83 -8.57 -0.90
N VAL A 195 -3.88 -7.71 -1.92
CA VAL A 195 -5.06 -6.88 -2.22
C VAL A 195 -6.06 -7.57 -3.16
N LEU A 196 -5.64 -8.62 -3.86
CA LEU A 196 -6.46 -9.29 -4.88
C LEU A 196 -7.77 -9.87 -4.34
N PRO A 197 -7.83 -10.50 -3.14
CA PRO A 197 -9.09 -11.02 -2.61
C PRO A 197 -10.16 -9.93 -2.45
N GLY A 198 -9.79 -8.76 -1.91
CA GLY A 198 -10.70 -7.62 -1.77
C GLY A 198 -11.16 -7.05 -3.11
N ILE A 199 -10.23 -6.91 -4.07
CA ILE A 199 -10.52 -6.42 -5.42
C ILE A 199 -11.44 -7.39 -6.18
N ALA A 200 -11.09 -8.68 -6.19
CA ALA A 200 -11.88 -9.71 -6.86
C ALA A 200 -13.28 -9.84 -6.27
N ALA A 201 -13.38 -9.88 -4.94
CA ALA A 201 -14.66 -9.94 -4.24
C ALA A 201 -15.54 -8.73 -4.57
N ALA A 202 -15.00 -7.51 -4.56
CA ALA A 202 -15.75 -6.29 -4.90
C ALA A 202 -16.28 -6.33 -6.34
N TYR A 203 -15.44 -6.75 -7.30
CA TYR A 203 -15.87 -6.81 -8.70
C TYR A 203 -16.90 -7.94 -8.95
N VAL A 204 -16.57 -9.14 -8.49
CA VAL A 204 -17.42 -10.33 -8.74
C VAL A 204 -18.81 -10.17 -8.08
N SER A 205 -18.89 -9.56 -6.89
CA SER A 205 -20.17 -9.40 -6.19
C SER A 205 -20.99 -8.21 -6.67
N LEU A 206 -20.36 -7.10 -7.09
CA LEU A 206 -21.05 -5.81 -7.23
C LEU A 206 -21.02 -5.17 -8.62
N ALA A 207 -20.21 -5.68 -9.56
CA ALA A 207 -20.23 -5.17 -10.93
C ALA A 207 -21.59 -5.48 -11.61
N GLN A 208 -22.19 -4.45 -12.18
CA GLN A 208 -23.53 -4.58 -12.81
C GLN A 208 -23.43 -5.15 -14.24
N THR A 209 -23.09 -6.43 -14.34
CA THR A 209 -23.00 -7.16 -15.61
C THR A 209 -23.32 -8.65 -15.38
N SER A 210 -23.47 -9.42 -16.46
CA SER A 210 -23.76 -10.84 -16.38
C SER A 210 -22.63 -11.63 -15.73
N TRP A 211 -22.93 -12.76 -15.09
CA TRP A 211 -21.93 -13.63 -14.44
C TRP A 211 -20.84 -14.09 -15.39
N ARG A 212 -21.22 -14.44 -16.62
CA ARG A 212 -20.26 -14.84 -17.66
C ARG A 212 -19.29 -13.70 -17.99
N ALA A 213 -19.81 -12.49 -18.16
CA ALA A 213 -18.97 -11.31 -18.40
C ALA A 213 -18.02 -11.05 -17.22
N ARG A 214 -18.49 -11.17 -15.96
CA ARG A 214 -17.62 -11.02 -14.78
C ARG A 214 -16.44 -11.98 -14.81
N LEU A 215 -16.69 -13.27 -15.11
CA LEU A 215 -15.64 -14.28 -15.21
C LEU A 215 -14.65 -13.98 -16.35
N LEU A 216 -15.14 -13.60 -17.54
CA LEU A 216 -14.28 -13.21 -18.66
C LEU A 216 -13.44 -11.96 -18.35
N HIS A 217 -14.03 -10.97 -17.67
CA HIS A 217 -13.30 -9.77 -17.25
C HIS A 217 -12.21 -10.10 -16.22
N VAL A 218 -12.50 -10.95 -15.24
CA VAL A 218 -11.51 -11.44 -14.26
C VAL A 218 -10.41 -12.23 -14.98
N ALA A 219 -10.76 -13.13 -15.91
CA ALA A 219 -9.78 -13.88 -16.69
C ALA A 219 -8.86 -12.95 -17.52
N ALA A 220 -9.42 -11.90 -18.14
CA ALA A 220 -8.63 -10.90 -18.86
C ALA A 220 -7.68 -10.13 -17.94
N GLY A 221 -8.15 -9.74 -16.74
CA GLY A 221 -7.32 -9.11 -15.72
C GLY A 221 -6.20 -10.04 -15.22
N THR A 222 -6.51 -11.31 -15.00
CA THR A 222 -5.51 -12.32 -14.62
C THR A 222 -4.46 -12.53 -15.71
N ALA A 223 -4.89 -12.62 -16.97
CA ALA A 223 -3.96 -12.73 -18.11
C ALA A 223 -3.01 -11.52 -18.18
N ALA A 224 -3.54 -10.30 -17.97
CA ALA A 224 -2.73 -9.08 -17.93
C ALA A 224 -1.75 -9.06 -16.75
N LEU A 225 -2.17 -9.57 -15.58
CA LEU A 225 -1.30 -9.74 -14.41
C LEU A 225 -0.15 -10.70 -14.73
N LEU A 226 -0.46 -11.87 -15.26
CA LEU A 226 0.55 -12.88 -15.62
C LEU A 226 1.52 -12.35 -16.68
N ALA A 227 1.03 -11.63 -17.69
CA ALA A 227 1.89 -11.00 -18.69
C ALA A 227 2.79 -9.93 -18.08
N SER A 228 2.23 -9.05 -17.24
CA SER A 228 2.97 -7.95 -16.60
C SER A 228 3.97 -8.43 -15.53
N ALA A 229 3.67 -9.49 -14.79
CA ALA A 229 4.59 -10.08 -13.83
C ALA A 229 5.62 -11.00 -14.49
N GLY A 230 5.19 -11.76 -15.52
CA GLY A 230 5.94 -12.88 -16.08
C GLY A 230 7.01 -12.50 -17.09
N TRP A 231 6.88 -11.38 -17.81
CA TRP A 231 7.81 -11.04 -18.90
C TRP A 231 9.27 -10.95 -18.42
N TRP A 232 9.52 -10.29 -17.30
CA TRP A 232 10.87 -10.16 -16.75
C TRP A 232 11.40 -11.50 -16.23
N ILE A 233 10.55 -12.27 -15.52
CA ILE A 233 10.90 -13.60 -15.03
C ILE A 233 11.29 -14.50 -16.20
N LEU A 234 10.49 -14.49 -17.29
CA LEU A 234 10.74 -15.29 -18.48
C LEU A 234 12.09 -14.93 -19.12
N ILE A 235 12.37 -13.64 -19.30
CA ILE A 235 13.64 -13.19 -19.88
C ILE A 235 14.81 -13.64 -19.01
N VAL A 236 14.75 -13.42 -17.69
CA VAL A 236 15.83 -13.81 -16.77
C VAL A 236 16.05 -15.32 -16.77
N GLN A 237 14.98 -16.10 -16.85
CA GLN A 237 15.03 -17.58 -16.86
C GLN A 237 15.61 -18.14 -18.16
N LEU A 238 15.38 -17.47 -19.30
CA LEU A 238 15.92 -17.86 -20.60
C LEU A 238 17.42 -17.50 -20.74
N ILE A 239 17.95 -16.56 -19.96
CA ILE A 239 19.35 -16.22 -19.99
C ILE A 239 20.14 -17.27 -19.18
N PRO A 240 21.16 -17.92 -19.77
CA PRO A 240 21.98 -18.91 -19.06
C PRO A 240 22.59 -18.35 -17.77
N ALA A 241 22.62 -19.15 -16.70
CA ALA A 241 23.11 -18.72 -15.38
C ALA A 241 24.54 -18.12 -15.42
N ARG A 242 25.40 -18.63 -16.32
CA ARG A 242 26.76 -18.09 -16.53
C ARG A 242 26.81 -16.68 -17.16
N SER A 243 25.69 -16.23 -17.75
CA SER A 243 25.61 -14.97 -18.50
C SER A 243 24.74 -13.91 -17.79
N ARG A 244 24.34 -14.18 -16.57
CA ARG A 244 23.55 -13.26 -15.74
C ARG A 244 24.06 -13.25 -14.28
N PRO A 245 23.72 -12.21 -13.51
CA PRO A 245 24.02 -12.20 -12.07
C PRO A 245 23.41 -13.39 -11.35
N TYR A 246 24.03 -13.82 -10.26
CA TYR A 246 23.40 -14.73 -9.32
C TYR A 246 22.14 -14.08 -8.74
N ILE A 247 21.03 -14.80 -8.68
CA ILE A 247 19.77 -14.28 -8.14
C ILE A 247 19.87 -14.28 -6.61
N GLY A 248 20.12 -13.09 -6.05
CA GLY A 248 20.28 -12.90 -4.60
C GLY A 248 19.02 -13.29 -3.84
N GLY A 249 19.21 -13.96 -2.71
CA GLY A 249 18.12 -14.51 -1.90
C GLY A 249 17.59 -15.88 -2.36
N SER A 250 17.95 -16.36 -3.57
CA SER A 250 17.61 -17.71 -4.00
C SER A 250 18.70 -18.73 -3.60
N ALA A 251 18.30 -19.96 -3.31
CA ALA A 251 19.22 -21.06 -3.02
C ALA A 251 19.73 -21.76 -4.29
N ASP A 252 18.93 -21.75 -5.35
CA ASP A 252 19.17 -22.46 -6.62
C ASP A 252 19.51 -21.54 -7.80
N ASN A 253 19.76 -20.26 -7.55
CA ASN A 253 20.00 -19.25 -8.57
C ASN A 253 18.83 -19.06 -9.56
N THR A 254 17.59 -19.22 -9.11
CA THR A 254 16.39 -19.00 -9.95
C THR A 254 15.48 -17.91 -9.39
N VAL A 255 14.80 -17.18 -10.30
CA VAL A 255 13.79 -16.19 -9.92
C VAL A 255 12.54 -16.86 -9.37
N LEU A 256 12.25 -18.09 -9.80
CA LEU A 256 11.08 -18.83 -9.32
C LEU A 256 11.22 -19.22 -7.85
N GLU A 257 12.40 -19.70 -7.45
CA GLU A 257 12.68 -19.98 -6.05
C GLU A 257 12.66 -18.68 -5.21
N LEU A 258 13.27 -17.60 -5.72
CA LEU A 258 13.18 -16.29 -5.07
C LEU A 258 11.72 -15.85 -4.85
N ALA A 259 10.83 -16.10 -5.83
CA ALA A 259 9.43 -15.65 -5.78
C ALA A 259 8.53 -16.55 -4.92
N LEU A 260 8.66 -17.87 -5.05
CA LEU A 260 7.78 -18.85 -4.41
C LEU A 260 8.35 -19.33 -3.06
N GLY A 261 9.67 -19.45 -2.92
CA GLY A 261 10.38 -19.80 -1.71
C GLY A 261 10.63 -18.55 -0.84
N TYR A 262 11.83 -17.95 -0.96
CA TYR A 262 12.33 -16.89 -0.09
C TYR A 262 11.36 -15.69 0.12
N ASN A 263 10.78 -15.13 -0.94
CA ASN A 263 9.81 -14.03 -0.84
C ASN A 263 8.35 -14.50 -0.84
N GLY A 264 8.12 -15.80 -0.78
CA GLY A 264 6.82 -16.43 -0.93
C GLY A 264 6.40 -17.25 0.29
N LEU A 265 6.32 -18.56 0.10
CA LEU A 265 5.81 -19.51 1.08
C LEU A 265 6.66 -19.54 2.36
N ASP A 266 7.99 -19.37 2.25
CA ASP A 266 8.87 -19.39 3.42
C ASP A 266 8.55 -18.24 4.38
N ARG A 267 8.13 -17.06 3.84
CA ARG A 267 7.64 -15.94 4.65
C ARG A 267 6.35 -16.26 5.39
N ILE A 268 5.48 -17.09 4.82
CA ILE A 268 4.19 -17.45 5.43
C ILE A 268 4.37 -18.61 6.41
N LEU A 269 5.12 -19.65 6.02
CA LEU A 269 5.24 -20.90 6.77
C LEU A 269 6.37 -20.87 7.81
N GLY A 270 7.34 -19.97 7.67
CA GLY A 270 8.48 -19.86 8.58
C GLY A 270 9.58 -20.88 8.28
N HIS A 271 9.71 -21.36 7.06
CA HIS A 271 10.84 -22.17 6.62
C HIS A 271 11.97 -21.22 6.23
N ASP A 272 12.85 -20.88 7.19
CA ASP A 272 14.05 -20.10 6.90
C ASP A 272 15.08 -21.01 6.20
N ALA A 273 15.09 -20.96 4.87
CA ALA A 273 16.15 -21.60 4.09
C ALA A 273 17.47 -20.86 4.33
N GLY A 274 18.24 -21.32 5.31
CA GLY A 274 19.70 -21.15 5.32
C GLY A 274 20.29 -19.75 5.56
N SER A 275 19.53 -18.71 5.79
CA SER A 275 20.08 -17.43 6.22
C SER A 275 20.17 -17.40 7.74
N GLY A 276 21.40 -17.39 8.30
CA GLY A 276 21.68 -17.28 9.73
C GLY A 276 21.22 -15.97 10.39
N PHE A 277 20.26 -15.27 9.79
CA PHE A 277 19.50 -14.16 10.32
C PHE A 277 18.14 -14.68 10.81
N SER A 278 18.13 -15.34 11.95
CA SER A 278 16.95 -15.46 12.78
C SER A 278 16.58 -14.07 13.32
N SER A 279 15.93 -13.28 12.53
CA SER A 279 15.29 -12.05 12.98
C SER A 279 13.78 -12.20 12.95
N THR A 280 13.29 -13.21 13.62
CA THR A 280 11.99 -13.08 14.28
C THR A 280 12.22 -12.05 15.38
N VAL A 281 11.89 -10.80 15.08
CA VAL A 281 11.55 -9.87 16.15
C VAL A 281 10.54 -10.64 17.00
N GLY A 282 10.84 -10.89 18.28
CA GLY A 282 10.19 -11.87 19.16
C GLY A 282 8.70 -11.68 19.45
N GLU A 283 7.93 -11.31 18.44
CA GLU A 283 6.50 -11.13 18.51
C GLU A 283 5.78 -12.44 18.16
N SER A 284 5.03 -12.96 19.13
CA SER A 284 4.16 -14.12 18.93
C SER A 284 3.18 -13.87 17.77
N THR A 285 2.98 -14.88 16.92
CA THR A 285 1.91 -14.85 15.92
C THR A 285 0.55 -14.75 16.61
N GLY A 286 -0.33 -13.91 16.08
CA GLY A 286 -1.67 -13.72 16.65
C GLY A 286 -2.30 -12.40 16.28
N VAL A 287 -3.56 -12.23 16.64
CA VAL A 287 -4.36 -11.02 16.34
C VAL A 287 -3.76 -9.77 16.97
N SER A 288 -3.08 -9.90 18.11
CA SER A 288 -2.47 -8.78 18.84
C SER A 288 -1.22 -8.24 18.17
N ARG A 289 -0.52 -9.02 17.31
CA ARG A 289 0.75 -8.63 16.70
C ARG A 289 0.73 -7.24 16.06
N LEU A 290 -0.34 -6.88 15.36
CA LEU A 290 -0.46 -5.56 14.71
C LEU A 290 -0.74 -4.42 15.70
N PHE A 291 -0.97 -4.71 16.96
CA PHE A 291 -1.34 -3.74 18.00
C PHE A 291 -0.23 -3.55 19.05
N THR A 292 0.78 -4.38 19.04
CA THR A 292 1.86 -4.41 20.03
C THR A 292 3.21 -4.03 19.43
N SER A 293 4.14 -3.62 20.29
CA SER A 293 5.54 -3.36 19.96
C SER A 293 5.73 -2.43 18.74
N GLU A 294 6.75 -2.67 17.93
CA GLU A 294 7.09 -1.85 16.77
C GLU A 294 6.00 -1.83 15.69
N MET A 295 5.25 -2.94 15.51
CA MET A 295 4.16 -2.97 14.54
C MET A 295 3.00 -2.10 15.00
N GLY A 296 2.65 -2.13 16.28
CA GLY A 296 1.62 -1.27 16.85
C GLY A 296 1.91 0.20 16.61
N ILE A 297 3.12 0.65 16.92
CA ILE A 297 3.55 2.04 16.71
C ILE A 297 3.53 2.39 15.22
N SER A 298 3.90 1.45 14.34
CA SER A 298 4.01 1.69 12.90
C SER A 298 2.66 1.90 12.23
N ILE A 299 1.60 1.12 12.60
CA ILE A 299 0.35 1.08 11.82
C ILE A 299 -0.93 1.18 12.64
N SER A 300 -0.92 0.84 13.94
CA SER A 300 -2.19 0.63 14.62
C SER A 300 -2.90 1.90 15.12
N TRP A 301 -2.33 3.07 14.95
CA TRP A 301 -2.88 4.35 15.42
C TRP A 301 -4.38 4.54 15.14
N LEU A 302 -4.84 4.19 13.93
CA LEU A 302 -6.23 4.24 13.53
C LEU A 302 -6.74 2.88 13.02
N LEU A 303 -6.00 1.80 13.28
CA LEU A 303 -6.41 0.45 12.89
C LEU A 303 -7.71 0.01 13.59
N PRO A 304 -7.92 0.24 14.91
CA PRO A 304 -9.20 -0.03 15.56
C PRO A 304 -10.36 0.75 14.94
N VAL A 305 -10.12 2.02 14.56
CA VAL A 305 -11.12 2.86 13.90
C VAL A 305 -11.47 2.29 12.51
N ALA A 306 -10.48 1.84 11.74
CA ALA A 306 -10.70 1.25 10.42
C ALA A 306 -11.45 -0.09 10.50
N LEU A 307 -11.14 -0.92 11.48
CA LEU A 307 -11.88 -2.17 11.76
C LEU A 307 -13.34 -1.87 12.13
N PHE A 308 -13.56 -0.92 13.03
CA PHE A 308 -14.91 -0.46 13.38
C PHE A 308 -15.63 0.11 12.15
N ALA A 309 -14.98 0.95 11.34
CA ALA A 309 -15.55 1.53 10.12
C ALA A 309 -15.93 0.45 9.09
N THR A 310 -15.17 -0.65 9.02
CA THR A 310 -15.51 -1.80 8.17
C THR A 310 -16.83 -2.45 8.63
N GLY A 311 -16.97 -2.74 9.93
CA GLY A 311 -18.19 -3.27 10.51
C GLY A 311 -19.38 -2.31 10.40
N PHE A 312 -19.14 -1.00 10.64
CA PHE A 312 -20.15 0.03 10.49
C PHE A 312 -20.60 0.19 9.02
N GLY A 313 -19.68 0.06 8.07
CA GLY A 313 -19.98 0.02 6.63
C GLY A 313 -20.85 -1.19 6.27
N ALA A 314 -20.52 -2.37 6.78
CA ALA A 314 -21.35 -3.58 6.60
C ALA A 314 -22.76 -3.42 7.22
N TYR A 315 -22.84 -2.83 8.40
CA TYR A 315 -24.11 -2.50 9.06
C TYR A 315 -24.95 -1.52 8.24
N THR A 316 -24.36 -0.41 7.78
CA THR A 316 -25.09 0.59 6.97
C THR A 316 -25.49 0.03 5.61
N TRP A 317 -24.70 -0.89 5.04
CA TRP A 317 -25.08 -1.66 3.86
C TRP A 317 -26.31 -2.54 4.12
N ALA A 318 -26.30 -3.33 5.19
CA ALA A 318 -27.43 -4.18 5.59
C ALA A 318 -28.73 -3.39 5.81
N ARG A 319 -28.60 -2.11 6.22
CA ARG A 319 -29.72 -1.16 6.35
C ARG A 319 -30.14 -0.50 5.02
N GLY A 320 -29.54 -0.88 3.89
CA GLY A 320 -29.86 -0.34 2.58
C GLY A 320 -29.45 1.11 2.34
N ARG A 321 -28.52 1.66 3.14
CA ARG A 321 -28.15 3.08 3.11
C ARG A 321 -26.95 3.41 2.22
N LEU A 322 -26.27 2.38 1.68
CA LEU A 322 -25.11 2.53 0.81
C LEU A 322 -25.48 2.25 -0.64
N ASP A 323 -24.92 3.02 -1.56
CA ASP A 323 -25.01 2.75 -3.00
C ASP A 323 -24.01 1.64 -3.43
N THR A 324 -24.08 1.25 -4.70
CA THR A 324 -23.20 0.18 -5.24
C THR A 324 -21.72 0.55 -5.12
N GLY A 325 -21.33 1.81 -5.33
CA GLY A 325 -19.93 2.27 -5.22
C GLY A 325 -19.41 2.19 -3.79
N GLU A 326 -20.24 2.61 -2.82
CA GLU A 326 -19.93 2.55 -1.40
C GLU A 326 -19.85 1.11 -0.89
N ARG A 327 -20.79 0.23 -1.32
CA ARG A 327 -20.75 -1.22 -1.02
C ARG A 327 -19.46 -1.86 -1.56
N ALA A 328 -19.09 -1.50 -2.80
CA ALA A 328 -17.85 -1.97 -3.39
C ALA A 328 -16.61 -1.48 -2.60
N ALA A 329 -16.65 -0.26 -2.06
CA ALA A 329 -15.59 0.26 -1.24
C ALA A 329 -15.46 -0.48 0.11
N VAL A 330 -16.59 -0.86 0.76
CA VAL A 330 -16.58 -1.71 1.96
C VAL A 330 -15.88 -3.03 1.67
N VAL A 331 -16.23 -3.71 0.57
CA VAL A 331 -15.66 -5.02 0.22
C VAL A 331 -14.19 -4.89 -0.17
N LEU A 332 -13.85 -3.89 -1.00
CA LEU A 332 -12.48 -3.69 -1.50
C LEU A 332 -11.52 -3.34 -0.36
N TRP A 333 -11.80 -2.26 0.36
CA TRP A 333 -10.90 -1.76 1.40
C TRP A 333 -10.96 -2.61 2.67
N GLY A 334 -12.15 -3.09 3.06
CA GLY A 334 -12.32 -4.05 4.16
C GLY A 334 -11.66 -5.38 3.86
N GLY A 335 -11.83 -5.90 2.64
CA GLY A 335 -11.16 -7.13 2.18
C GLY A 335 -9.64 -6.97 2.16
N TRP A 336 -9.13 -5.84 1.67
CA TRP A 336 -7.69 -5.54 1.72
C TRP A 336 -7.20 -5.49 3.17
N LEU A 337 -7.85 -4.71 4.05
CA LEU A 337 -7.47 -4.59 5.46
C LEU A 337 -7.45 -5.93 6.16
N LEU A 338 -8.55 -6.69 6.06
CA LEU A 338 -8.73 -7.95 6.81
C LEU A 338 -7.80 -9.05 6.28
N PHE A 339 -7.69 -9.21 4.95
CA PHE A 339 -6.84 -10.25 4.39
C PHE A 339 -5.35 -9.98 4.63
N THR A 340 -4.89 -8.76 4.33
CA THR A 340 -3.49 -8.38 4.57
C THR A 340 -3.17 -8.39 6.08
N GLY A 341 -4.09 -7.87 6.90
CA GLY A 341 -3.96 -7.90 8.36
C GLY A 341 -3.86 -9.32 8.90
N ALA A 342 -4.70 -10.24 8.41
CA ALA A 342 -4.65 -11.66 8.80
C ALA A 342 -3.31 -12.30 8.40
N VAL A 343 -2.83 -12.07 7.16
CA VAL A 343 -1.53 -12.60 6.74
C VAL A 343 -0.42 -12.07 7.65
N PHE A 344 -0.34 -10.78 7.92
CA PHE A 344 0.70 -10.21 8.79
C PHE A 344 0.58 -10.66 10.26
N SER A 345 -0.64 -10.91 10.75
CA SER A 345 -0.87 -11.40 12.10
C SER A 345 -0.40 -12.85 12.29
N PHE A 346 -0.55 -13.70 11.27
CA PHE A 346 -0.35 -15.13 11.41
C PHE A 346 0.84 -15.72 10.66
N MET A 347 1.49 -14.95 9.75
CA MET A 347 2.70 -15.43 9.09
C MET A 347 3.83 -15.67 10.10
N ARG A 348 4.63 -16.73 9.86
CA ARG A 348 5.67 -17.20 10.79
C ARG A 348 7.10 -16.84 10.36
N GLY A 349 7.32 -16.54 9.07
CA GLY A 349 8.62 -16.15 8.56
C GLY A 349 8.96 -14.68 8.84
N LEU A 350 10.04 -14.22 8.26
CA LEU A 350 10.57 -12.87 8.47
C LEU A 350 9.53 -11.79 8.14
N LEU A 351 9.14 -11.02 9.12
CA LEU A 351 8.24 -9.88 9.02
C LEU A 351 8.87 -8.68 9.72
N HIS A 352 9.07 -7.60 8.99
CA HIS A 352 9.53 -6.33 9.56
C HIS A 352 8.33 -5.42 9.81
N ALA A 353 8.40 -4.58 10.87
CA ALA A 353 7.33 -3.65 11.23
C ALA A 353 6.94 -2.72 10.07
N TYR A 354 7.88 -2.27 9.26
CA TYR A 354 7.62 -1.40 8.12
C TYR A 354 6.79 -2.04 6.99
N TYR A 355 6.68 -3.39 6.91
CA TYR A 355 5.79 -4.04 5.92
C TYR A 355 4.33 -3.62 6.11
N THR A 356 3.97 -3.23 7.34
CA THR A 356 2.63 -2.77 7.70
C THR A 356 2.19 -1.52 6.94
N VAL A 357 3.10 -0.79 6.28
CA VAL A 357 2.77 0.31 5.37
C VAL A 357 1.77 -0.11 4.28
N ALA A 358 1.77 -1.39 3.88
CA ALA A 358 0.81 -1.93 2.93
C ALA A 358 -0.66 -1.89 3.43
N LEU A 359 -0.90 -1.73 4.73
CA LEU A 359 -2.24 -1.54 5.32
C LEU A 359 -2.68 -0.07 5.31
N ALA A 360 -1.75 0.88 5.26
CA ALA A 360 -2.04 2.30 5.44
C ALA A 360 -3.09 2.88 4.46
N PRO A 361 -3.10 2.53 3.16
CA PRO A 361 -4.15 3.00 2.26
C PRO A 361 -5.56 2.50 2.65
N ALA A 362 -5.68 1.25 3.08
CA ALA A 362 -6.96 0.68 3.50
C ALA A 362 -7.45 1.30 4.81
N VAL A 363 -6.56 1.52 5.77
CA VAL A 363 -6.88 2.23 7.03
C VAL A 363 -7.40 3.63 6.72
N GLY A 364 -6.66 4.41 5.92
CA GLY A 364 -7.08 5.75 5.54
C GLY A 364 -8.43 5.77 4.82
N ALA A 365 -8.62 4.88 3.83
CA ALA A 365 -9.86 4.79 3.07
C ALA A 365 -11.08 4.48 3.96
N LEU A 366 -10.96 3.47 4.83
CA LEU A 366 -12.06 3.03 5.69
C LEU A 366 -12.43 4.08 6.75
N VAL A 367 -11.44 4.74 7.35
CA VAL A 367 -11.70 5.82 8.30
C VAL A 367 -12.37 7.00 7.59
N GLY A 368 -11.88 7.41 6.41
CA GLY A 368 -12.48 8.49 5.63
C GLY A 368 -13.93 8.20 5.21
N LEU A 369 -14.19 7.00 4.70
CA LEU A 369 -15.54 6.55 4.31
C LEU A 369 -16.45 6.40 5.52
N GLY A 370 -15.99 5.73 6.57
CA GLY A 370 -16.74 5.52 7.81
C GLY A 370 -17.15 6.84 8.46
N SER A 371 -16.26 7.83 8.49
CA SER A 371 -16.55 9.18 9.00
C SER A 371 -17.72 9.84 8.24
N VAL A 372 -17.72 9.72 6.92
CA VAL A 372 -18.80 10.27 6.08
C VAL A 372 -20.10 9.50 6.26
N TRP A 373 -20.06 8.16 6.34
CA TRP A 373 -21.28 7.37 6.58
C TRP A 373 -21.91 7.67 7.94
N ALA A 374 -21.10 7.77 8.98
CA ALA A 374 -21.56 8.10 10.32
C ALA A 374 -22.09 9.55 10.40
N TRP A 375 -21.40 10.51 9.77
CA TRP A 375 -21.86 11.89 9.68
C TRP A 375 -23.17 12.05 8.92
N ARG A 376 -23.36 11.30 7.83
CA ARG A 376 -24.63 11.26 7.08
C ARG A 376 -25.78 10.78 7.96
N GLY A 377 -25.51 9.78 8.81
CA GLY A 377 -26.47 9.22 9.78
C GLY A 377 -26.63 10.01 11.09
N ARG A 378 -25.94 11.14 11.31
CA ARG A 378 -25.84 11.83 12.62
C ARG A 378 -27.13 12.29 13.26
N ARG A 379 -28.24 12.36 12.51
CA ARG A 379 -29.57 12.66 13.05
C ARG A 379 -30.21 11.44 13.72
N ALA A 380 -29.84 10.25 13.36
CA ALA A 380 -30.27 9.01 13.97
C ALA A 380 -29.28 8.52 15.05
N ILE A 381 -29.73 7.66 15.95
CA ILE A 381 -28.93 7.19 17.08
C ILE A 381 -27.71 6.38 16.62
N ASP A 382 -27.85 5.57 15.58
CA ASP A 382 -26.79 4.71 15.04
C ASP A 382 -25.64 5.53 14.41
N GLY A 383 -25.96 6.63 13.73
CA GLY A 383 -24.93 7.53 13.21
C GLY A 383 -24.18 8.28 14.31
N ARG A 384 -24.87 8.68 15.39
CA ARG A 384 -24.24 9.28 16.58
C ARG A 384 -23.32 8.29 17.28
N ILE A 385 -23.79 7.05 17.49
CA ILE A 385 -22.96 5.97 18.05
C ILE A 385 -21.74 5.73 17.16
N GLY A 386 -21.93 5.65 15.82
CA GLY A 386 -20.82 5.49 14.87
C GLY A 386 -19.75 6.57 15.02
N LEU A 387 -20.17 7.85 15.09
CA LEU A 387 -19.24 8.97 15.31
C LEU A 387 -18.55 8.89 16.67
N ALA A 388 -19.32 8.63 17.73
CA ALA A 388 -18.78 8.54 19.09
C ALA A 388 -17.74 7.42 19.21
N CYS A 389 -18.05 6.22 18.69
CA CYS A 389 -17.12 5.09 18.71
C CYS A 389 -15.84 5.40 17.91
N MET A 390 -15.96 5.99 16.71
CA MET A 390 -14.79 6.36 15.91
C MET A 390 -13.91 7.39 16.61
N LEU A 391 -14.51 8.41 17.25
CA LEU A 391 -13.78 9.45 18.00
C LEU A 391 -13.13 8.88 19.24
N LEU A 392 -13.84 8.05 20.00
CA LEU A 392 -13.29 7.40 21.20
C LEU A 392 -12.12 6.48 20.84
N LEU A 393 -12.26 5.66 19.80
CA LEU A 393 -11.17 4.79 19.34
C LEU A 393 -9.97 5.60 18.81
N ALA A 394 -10.22 6.72 18.11
CA ALA A 394 -9.18 7.59 17.58
C ALA A 394 -8.45 8.39 18.69
N GLY A 395 -9.05 8.59 19.85
CA GLY A 395 -8.41 9.22 20.99
C GLY A 395 -7.77 8.24 21.96
N ALA A 396 -8.52 7.22 22.37
CA ALA A 396 -8.10 6.29 23.42
C ALA A 396 -6.95 5.37 22.95
N TRP A 397 -7.02 4.82 21.74
CA TRP A 397 -6.02 3.87 21.28
C TRP A 397 -4.62 4.51 21.11
N PRO A 398 -4.47 5.66 20.43
CA PRO A 398 -3.18 6.34 20.38
C PRO A 398 -2.62 6.73 21.76
N ALA A 399 -3.50 7.09 22.71
CA ALA A 399 -3.07 7.40 24.07
C ALA A 399 -2.48 6.15 24.76
N ILE A 400 -3.12 4.97 24.61
CA ILE A 400 -2.60 3.69 25.11
C ILE A 400 -1.25 3.38 24.44
N LEU A 401 -1.15 3.50 23.12
CA LEU A 401 0.11 3.25 22.40
C LEU A 401 1.26 4.15 22.88
N LEU A 402 1.00 5.42 23.09
CA LEU A 402 2.01 6.37 23.60
C LEU A 402 2.43 6.01 25.01
N HIS A 403 1.46 5.65 25.87
CA HIS A 403 1.73 5.24 27.26
C HIS A 403 2.59 3.97 27.30
N ASP A 404 2.18 2.90 26.63
CA ASP A 404 2.83 1.58 26.69
C ASP A 404 4.25 1.57 26.10
N ASN A 405 4.52 2.48 25.17
CA ASN A 405 5.83 2.58 24.52
C ASN A 405 6.71 3.73 25.07
N HIS A 406 6.26 4.40 26.14
CA HIS A 406 6.97 5.53 26.74
C HIS A 406 7.29 6.68 25.76
N PHE A 407 6.54 6.79 24.66
CA PHE A 407 6.59 7.89 23.72
C PHE A 407 5.51 8.91 24.07
N GLY A 408 5.84 9.86 24.89
CA GLY A 408 4.92 10.94 25.20
C GLY A 408 5.66 12.21 25.54
N PRO A 409 5.08 13.39 25.29
CA PRO A 409 5.62 14.61 25.84
C PRO A 409 5.58 14.53 27.37
N PRO A 410 6.50 15.23 28.09
CA PRO A 410 6.64 15.16 29.56
C PRO A 410 5.38 15.49 30.37
N TRP A 411 4.39 16.13 29.73
CA TRP A 411 3.10 16.48 30.33
C TRP A 411 2.05 15.35 30.21
N LEU A 412 2.31 14.29 29.47
CA LEU A 412 1.43 13.11 29.42
C LEU A 412 1.74 12.27 30.66
N PRO A 413 0.78 12.07 31.59
CA PRO A 413 1.08 11.33 32.81
C PRO A 413 1.49 9.90 32.48
N THR A 414 2.71 9.53 32.85
CA THR A 414 3.19 8.16 32.95
C THR A 414 2.68 7.59 34.27
N THR A 415 1.40 7.21 34.32
CA THR A 415 0.84 6.50 35.48
C THR A 415 0.76 5.02 35.21
#